data_07ed10e5b6fb8bcb10f16711b9bd3d87
#
_entry.id   07ed10e5b6fb8bcb10f16711b9bd3d87
#
_cell.length_a   1.000
_cell.length_b   1.000
_cell.length_c   1.000
_cell.angle_alpha   90.00
_cell.angle_beta   90.00
_cell.angle_gamma   90.00
#
_symmetry.space_group_name_H-M   'P 1'
#
loop_
_entity.id
_entity.type
_entity.pdbx_description
1 polymer ?
#
loop_
_entity_poly.entity_id
_entity_poly.type
_entity_poly.pdbx_seq_one_letter_code
_entity_poly.pdbx_strand_id
1 'polypeptide(L)'
;TKSKGIETESFRIDFANGLSATAVWLHAIAAPPYARATIVLNDKGKQAAGEEVADRVNRGDNVFAVDLFLHGDAAPAKPGPHHYAQMFTALGERPLALQAAQLAAIAAWVKARTNAPEVRVETKGPRTQMAALAAAAMSPGLFSDVLMSEAIGSLRRLLDAPVEYTAAPELFVLDLYRHFDVESMRAMAAPTRIAIHQAK
;
A
#
# COMPACT_ATOMS: atom_id res chain seq x y z
N THR A 1 20.34 8.69 7.48
CA THR A 1 21.47 7.85 7.93
C THR A 1 22.11 7.19 6.72
N LYS A 2 23.42 7.04 6.70
CA LYS A 2 24.19 6.34 5.64
C LYS A 2 24.86 5.13 6.26
N SER A 3 24.64 3.95 5.71
CA SER A 3 25.28 2.71 6.14
C SER A 3 25.48 1.78 4.96
N LYS A 4 26.71 1.24 4.80
CA LYS A 4 27.04 0.26 3.76
C LYS A 4 26.65 0.68 2.34
N GLY A 5 26.76 1.98 2.01
CA GLY A 5 26.41 2.48 0.67
C GLY A 5 24.89 2.70 0.46
N ILE A 6 24.07 2.61 1.50
CA ILE A 6 22.63 2.89 1.46
C ILE A 6 22.36 4.18 2.25
N GLU A 7 21.59 5.05 1.67
CA GLU A 7 21.03 6.24 2.31
C GLU A 7 19.60 5.96 2.77
N THR A 8 19.25 6.44 3.97
CA THR A 8 17.91 6.18 4.57
C THR A 8 17.37 7.49 5.13
N GLU A 9 16.14 7.83 4.72
CA GLU A 9 15.38 8.97 5.24
C GLU A 9 14.00 8.50 5.73
N SER A 10 13.57 9.04 6.88
CA SER A 10 12.24 8.75 7.45
C SER A 10 11.33 9.95 7.28
N PHE A 11 10.06 9.69 6.95
CA PHE A 11 9.04 10.70 6.71
C PHE A 11 7.79 10.42 7.53
N ARG A 12 7.19 11.48 8.02
CA ARG A 12 5.77 11.55 8.31
C ARG A 12 5.13 12.38 7.20
N ILE A 13 4.09 11.86 6.59
CA ILE A 13 3.38 12.46 5.47
C ILE A 13 2.00 12.85 5.96
N ASP A 14 1.75 14.14 6.09
CA ASP A 14 0.45 14.67 6.54
C ASP A 14 -0.39 15.05 5.31
N PHE A 15 -1.66 14.65 5.32
CA PHE A 15 -2.63 14.90 4.26
C PHE A 15 -3.59 16.01 4.65
N ALA A 16 -4.17 16.69 3.66
CA ALA A 16 -5.09 17.81 3.88
C ALA A 16 -6.36 17.43 4.68
N ASN A 17 -6.72 16.15 4.72
CA ASN A 17 -7.84 15.63 5.52
C ASN A 17 -7.47 15.35 6.99
N GLY A 18 -6.28 15.74 7.45
CA GLY A 18 -5.80 15.54 8.82
C GLY A 18 -5.25 14.14 9.12
N LEU A 19 -5.30 13.20 8.17
CA LEU A 19 -4.67 11.90 8.32
C LEU A 19 -3.18 11.97 8.01
N SER A 20 -2.42 10.99 8.50
CA SER A 20 -0.99 10.85 8.20
C SER A 20 -0.63 9.41 7.82
N ALA A 21 0.46 9.29 7.07
CA ALA A 21 1.17 8.04 6.79
C ALA A 21 2.62 8.18 7.27
N THR A 22 3.30 7.05 7.41
CA THR A 22 4.74 7.05 7.69
C THR A 22 5.48 6.30 6.61
N ALA A 23 6.67 6.77 6.26
CA ALA A 23 7.48 6.16 5.23
C ALA A 23 8.96 6.15 5.62
N VAL A 24 9.68 5.16 5.09
CA VAL A 24 11.14 5.13 5.09
C VAL A 24 11.59 4.98 3.64
N TRP A 25 12.38 5.93 3.17
CA TRP A 25 13.02 5.88 1.86
C TRP A 25 14.42 5.30 2.01
N LEU A 26 14.72 4.28 1.21
CA LEU A 26 16.02 3.65 1.12
C LEU A 26 16.48 3.66 -0.35
N HIS A 27 17.71 4.07 -0.58
CA HIS A 27 18.32 3.99 -1.90
C HIS A 27 19.83 3.75 -1.81
N ALA A 28 20.37 3.04 -2.79
CA ALA A 28 21.80 2.91 -2.91
C ALA A 28 22.43 4.24 -3.35
N ILE A 29 23.53 4.67 -2.74
CA ILE A 29 24.26 5.91 -3.12
C ILE A 29 24.71 5.85 -4.58
N ALA A 30 25.01 4.64 -5.08
CA ALA A 30 25.40 4.39 -6.46
C ALA A 30 24.22 4.09 -7.40
N ALA A 31 22.96 4.29 -6.96
CA ALA A 31 21.81 4.04 -7.81
C ALA A 31 21.81 4.96 -9.04
N PRO A 32 21.31 4.48 -10.20
CA PRO A 32 21.19 5.30 -11.40
C PRO A 32 20.32 6.56 -11.15
N PRO A 33 20.60 7.69 -11.82
CA PRO A 33 19.87 8.95 -11.62
C PRO A 33 18.35 8.85 -11.86
N TYR A 34 17.89 7.89 -12.66
CA TYR A 34 16.49 7.65 -12.98
C TYR A 34 16.08 6.23 -12.57
N ALA A 35 16.58 5.77 -11.43
CA ALA A 35 16.16 4.49 -10.87
C ALA A 35 14.64 4.45 -10.66
N ARG A 36 14.04 3.29 -10.92
CA ARG A 36 12.62 3.06 -10.64
C ARG A 36 12.33 3.35 -9.17
N ALA A 37 11.15 3.88 -8.90
CA ALA A 37 10.64 4.00 -7.54
C ALA A 37 9.71 2.83 -7.24
N THR A 38 9.94 2.16 -6.10
CA THR A 38 9.11 1.05 -5.63
C THR A 38 8.56 1.38 -4.24
N ILE A 39 7.23 1.42 -4.12
CA ILE A 39 6.53 1.54 -2.84
C ILE A 39 6.25 0.13 -2.32
N VAL A 40 6.67 -0.16 -1.10
CA VAL A 40 6.47 -1.46 -0.45
C VAL A 40 5.51 -1.31 0.71
N LEU A 41 4.46 -2.13 0.72
CA LEU A 41 3.44 -2.20 1.75
C LEU A 41 3.39 -3.62 2.31
N ASN A 42 3.19 -3.75 3.62
CA ASN A 42 3.04 -5.05 4.28
C ASN A 42 1.92 -4.97 5.33
N ASP A 43 1.04 -5.96 5.38
CA ASP A 43 -0.07 -6.01 6.35
C ASP A 43 0.39 -5.92 7.80
N LYS A 44 1.62 -6.36 8.08
CA LYS A 44 2.27 -6.28 9.41
C LYS A 44 3.05 -4.98 9.64
N GLY A 45 2.92 -4.01 8.72
CA GLY A 45 3.64 -2.75 8.75
C GLY A 45 5.00 -2.80 8.03
N LYS A 46 5.55 -1.63 7.71
CA LYS A 46 6.81 -1.46 6.95
C LYS A 46 8.02 -2.11 7.60
N GLN A 47 8.01 -2.27 8.93
CA GLN A 47 9.12 -2.94 9.65
C GLN A 47 9.21 -4.44 9.29
N ALA A 48 8.09 -5.06 8.90
CA ALA A 48 8.05 -6.45 8.47
C ALA A 48 8.41 -6.65 6.98
N ALA A 49 8.63 -5.59 6.23
CA ALA A 49 8.91 -5.62 4.79
C ALA A 49 10.41 -5.69 4.46
N GLY A 50 11.26 -6.11 5.41
CA GLY A 50 12.72 -6.07 5.26
C GLY A 50 13.27 -6.85 4.07
N GLU A 51 12.69 -8.01 3.76
CA GLU A 51 13.12 -8.86 2.64
C GLU A 51 12.78 -8.22 1.30
N GLU A 52 11.54 -7.74 1.14
CA GLU A 52 11.06 -7.07 -0.06
C GLU A 52 11.86 -5.79 -0.33
N VAL A 53 12.10 -5.00 0.71
CA VAL A 53 12.91 -3.77 0.64
C VAL A 53 14.34 -4.10 0.22
N ALA A 54 14.98 -5.09 0.85
CA ALA A 54 16.35 -5.48 0.53
C ALA A 54 16.48 -5.96 -0.92
N ASP A 55 15.54 -6.79 -1.40
CA ASP A 55 15.53 -7.26 -2.79
C ASP A 55 15.49 -6.08 -3.77
N ARG A 56 14.63 -5.08 -3.53
CA ARG A 56 14.49 -3.93 -4.42
C ARG A 56 15.66 -2.96 -4.36
N VAL A 57 16.19 -2.68 -3.19
CA VAL A 57 17.40 -1.85 -3.04
C VAL A 57 18.60 -2.51 -3.74
N ASN A 58 18.74 -3.84 -3.61
CA ASN A 58 19.81 -4.58 -4.29
C ASN A 58 19.69 -4.57 -5.83
N ARG A 59 18.46 -4.38 -6.36
CA ARG A 59 18.21 -4.20 -7.80
C ARG A 59 18.39 -2.76 -8.27
N GLY A 60 18.71 -1.85 -7.35
CA GLY A 60 18.96 -0.43 -7.65
C GLY A 60 17.71 0.45 -7.64
N ASP A 61 16.57 -0.02 -7.14
CA ASP A 61 15.36 0.79 -7.01
C ASP A 61 15.51 1.84 -5.88
N ASN A 62 14.80 2.96 -6.03
CA ASN A 62 14.45 3.83 -4.92
C ASN A 62 13.26 3.21 -4.16
N VAL A 63 13.46 2.77 -2.94
CA VAL A 63 12.44 2.00 -2.20
C VAL A 63 11.82 2.84 -1.09
N PHE A 64 10.49 2.91 -1.07
CA PHE A 64 9.71 3.55 -0.03
C PHE A 64 8.88 2.49 0.70
N ALA A 65 9.31 2.11 1.89
CA ALA A 65 8.52 1.27 2.79
C ALA A 65 7.51 2.15 3.51
N VAL A 66 6.21 1.88 3.36
CA VAL A 66 5.13 2.79 3.78
C VAL A 66 4.12 2.10 4.68
N ASP A 67 3.70 2.81 5.73
CA ASP A 67 2.50 2.48 6.50
C ASP A 67 1.42 3.51 6.20
N LEU A 68 0.33 3.04 5.61
CA LEU A 68 -0.88 3.81 5.38
C LEU A 68 -1.73 3.90 6.67
N PHE A 69 -2.74 4.74 6.68
CA PHE A 69 -3.73 4.82 7.75
C PHE A 69 -4.19 3.42 8.20
N LEU A 70 -4.23 3.17 9.49
CA LEU A 70 -4.53 1.89 10.16
C LEU A 70 -3.45 0.78 10.01
N HIS A 71 -2.27 1.08 9.45
CA HIS A 71 -1.18 0.12 9.33
C HIS A 71 0.06 0.55 10.12
N GLY A 72 0.81 -0.42 10.63
CA GLY A 72 2.12 -0.25 11.25
C GLY A 72 2.22 0.95 12.19
N ASP A 73 3.19 1.83 11.95
CA ASP A 73 3.42 3.04 12.77
C ASP A 73 2.37 4.14 12.53
N ALA A 74 1.55 4.04 11.50
CA ALA A 74 0.41 4.94 11.25
C ALA A 74 -0.90 4.43 11.86
N ALA A 75 -0.87 3.29 12.55
CA ALA A 75 -2.01 2.75 13.26
C ALA A 75 -2.12 3.37 14.66
N PRO A 76 -3.31 3.82 15.08
CA PRO A 76 -3.51 4.32 16.44
C PRO A 76 -3.42 3.19 17.46
N ALA A 77 -2.65 3.41 18.53
CA ALA A 77 -2.46 2.40 19.57
C ALA A 77 -3.70 2.26 20.48
N LYS A 78 -4.37 3.35 20.76
CA LYS A 78 -5.55 3.40 21.67
C LYS A 78 -6.53 4.50 21.24
N PRO A 79 -7.84 4.19 21.09
CA PRO A 79 -8.38 2.84 20.93
C PRO A 79 -7.77 2.20 19.68
N GLY A 80 -7.85 0.86 19.54
CA GLY A 80 -7.21 0.16 18.42
C GLY A 80 -7.73 0.57 17.03
N PRO A 81 -7.03 0.19 15.95
CA PRO A 81 -7.34 0.61 14.57
C PRO A 81 -8.80 0.39 14.15
N HIS A 82 -9.41 -0.71 14.58
CA HIS A 82 -10.79 -1.04 14.25
C HIS A 82 -11.82 -0.04 14.78
N HIS A 83 -11.58 0.58 15.94
CA HIS A 83 -12.46 1.62 16.48
C HIS A 83 -12.44 2.88 15.58
N TYR A 84 -11.25 3.27 15.11
CA TYR A 84 -11.13 4.39 14.17
C TYR A 84 -11.81 4.06 12.84
N ALA A 85 -11.65 2.82 12.33
CA ALA A 85 -12.34 2.38 11.12
C ALA A 85 -13.87 2.48 11.28
N GLN A 86 -14.42 2.09 12.45
CA GLN A 86 -15.85 2.23 12.75
C GLN A 86 -16.29 3.70 12.80
N MET A 87 -15.49 4.57 13.45
CA MET A 87 -15.80 6.01 13.52
C MET A 87 -15.84 6.63 12.13
N PHE A 88 -14.82 6.38 11.28
CA PHE A 88 -14.81 6.87 9.91
C PHE A 88 -15.98 6.34 9.10
N THR A 89 -16.32 5.06 9.26
CA THR A 89 -17.47 4.46 8.59
C THR A 89 -18.79 5.11 9.03
N ALA A 90 -18.93 5.42 10.32
CA ALA A 90 -20.10 6.13 10.85
C ALA A 90 -20.24 7.57 10.31
N LEU A 91 -19.13 8.21 9.97
CA LEU A 91 -19.07 9.52 9.31
C LEU A 91 -19.32 9.44 7.79
N GLY A 92 -19.55 8.26 7.24
CA GLY A 92 -19.76 8.06 5.80
C GLY A 92 -18.50 7.79 5.00
N GLU A 93 -17.32 7.85 5.64
CA GLU A 93 -16.05 7.54 5.01
C GLU A 93 -15.82 6.04 4.87
N ARG A 94 -14.90 5.67 3.99
CA ARG A 94 -14.49 4.27 3.80
C ARG A 94 -12.99 4.15 4.05
N PRO A 95 -12.56 3.47 5.11
CA PRO A 95 -11.13 3.30 5.43
C PRO A 95 -10.28 2.83 4.24
N LEU A 96 -10.78 1.87 3.46
CA LEU A 96 -10.11 1.41 2.25
C LEU A 96 -9.92 2.53 1.21
N ALA A 97 -10.93 3.36 1.00
CA ALA A 97 -10.85 4.48 0.06
C ALA A 97 -9.86 5.55 0.53
N LEU A 98 -9.80 5.81 1.84
CA LEU A 98 -8.82 6.72 2.43
C LEU A 98 -7.39 6.20 2.24
N GLN A 99 -7.16 4.91 2.44
CA GLN A 99 -5.86 4.27 2.19
C GLN A 99 -5.47 4.32 0.70
N ALA A 100 -6.43 4.06 -0.19
CA ALA A 100 -6.20 4.15 -1.63
C ALA A 100 -5.83 5.58 -2.05
N ALA A 101 -6.51 6.59 -1.54
CA ALA A 101 -6.21 8.00 -1.80
C ALA A 101 -4.83 8.40 -1.23
N GLN A 102 -4.48 7.93 -0.03
CA GLN A 102 -3.13 8.15 0.53
C GLN A 102 -2.05 7.53 -0.37
N LEU A 103 -2.23 6.28 -0.80
CA LEU A 103 -1.26 5.60 -1.65
C LEU A 103 -1.10 6.32 -2.99
N ALA A 104 -2.19 6.79 -3.59
CA ALA A 104 -2.13 7.55 -4.84
C ALA A 104 -1.36 8.88 -4.65
N ALA A 105 -1.62 9.62 -3.58
CA ALA A 105 -0.90 10.84 -3.27
C ALA A 105 0.59 10.60 -2.98
N ILE A 106 0.91 9.54 -2.23
CA ILE A 106 2.29 9.13 -1.96
C ILE A 106 3.00 8.76 -3.26
N ALA A 107 2.36 8.03 -4.17
CA ALA A 107 2.96 7.66 -5.45
C ALA A 107 3.30 8.89 -6.31
N ALA A 108 2.41 9.88 -6.36
CA ALA A 108 2.66 11.13 -7.06
C ALA A 108 3.84 11.90 -6.43
N TRP A 109 3.89 11.97 -5.09
CA TRP A 109 5.00 12.60 -4.36
C TRP A 109 6.31 11.86 -4.57
N VAL A 110 6.33 10.53 -4.48
CA VAL A 110 7.51 9.68 -4.72
C VAL A 110 8.05 9.89 -6.13
N LYS A 111 7.17 9.89 -7.14
CA LYS A 111 7.55 10.14 -8.53
C LYS A 111 8.22 11.50 -8.70
N ALA A 112 7.65 12.56 -8.12
CA ALA A 112 8.20 13.91 -8.19
C ALA A 112 9.54 14.02 -7.43
N ARG A 113 9.66 13.41 -6.24
CA ARG A 113 10.85 13.50 -5.41
C ARG A 113 12.05 12.76 -6.00
N THR A 114 11.81 11.60 -6.61
CA THR A 114 12.88 10.77 -7.17
C THR A 114 13.14 11.03 -8.65
N ASN A 115 12.29 11.82 -9.29
CA ASN A 115 12.27 11.98 -10.75
C ASN A 115 12.22 10.64 -11.48
N ALA A 116 11.60 9.62 -10.86
CA ALA A 116 11.50 8.28 -11.41
C ALA A 116 10.55 8.27 -12.63
N PRO A 117 10.90 7.57 -13.72
CA PRO A 117 10.01 7.44 -14.87
C PRO A 117 8.75 6.66 -14.52
N GLU A 118 8.86 5.70 -13.62
CA GLU A 118 7.80 4.77 -13.25
C GLU A 118 7.75 4.56 -11.73
N VAL A 119 6.54 4.32 -11.21
CA VAL A 119 6.31 3.91 -9.83
C VAL A 119 5.69 2.53 -9.82
N ARG A 120 6.33 1.62 -9.10
CA ARG A 120 5.83 0.27 -8.80
C ARG A 120 5.25 0.25 -7.40
N VAL A 121 4.27 -0.63 -7.17
CA VAL A 121 3.80 -0.97 -5.82
C VAL A 121 3.99 -2.46 -5.58
N GLU A 122 4.51 -2.81 -4.41
CA GLU A 122 4.56 -4.18 -3.92
C GLU A 122 3.79 -4.29 -2.62
N THR A 123 2.97 -5.32 -2.51
CA THR A 123 2.17 -5.57 -1.31
C THR A 123 2.36 -6.99 -0.81
N LYS A 124 2.27 -7.15 0.51
CA LYS A 124 2.25 -8.47 1.16
C LYS A 124 1.08 -8.56 2.12
N GLY A 125 0.14 -9.43 1.76
CA GLY A 125 -1.10 -9.67 2.50
C GLY A 125 -2.33 -8.98 1.90
N PRO A 126 -3.54 -9.45 2.28
CA PRO A 126 -4.80 -9.03 1.66
C PRO A 126 -5.19 -7.57 1.95
N ARG A 127 -4.81 -7.01 3.09
CA ARG A 127 -5.16 -5.64 3.49
C ARG A 127 -4.49 -4.62 2.57
N THR A 128 -3.17 -4.70 2.44
CA THR A 128 -2.38 -3.82 1.57
C THR A 128 -2.62 -4.11 0.09
N GLN A 129 -2.92 -5.37 -0.27
CA GLN A 129 -3.38 -5.74 -1.61
C GLN A 129 -4.61 -4.91 -2.02
N MET A 130 -5.64 -4.89 -1.17
CA MET A 130 -6.89 -4.21 -1.50
C MET A 130 -6.71 -2.69 -1.59
N ALA A 131 -5.87 -2.10 -0.72
CA ALA A 131 -5.54 -0.68 -0.81
C ALA A 131 -4.84 -0.33 -2.13
N ALA A 132 -3.86 -1.15 -2.55
CA ALA A 132 -3.14 -0.94 -3.81
C ALA A 132 -4.03 -1.17 -5.03
N LEU A 133 -4.88 -2.19 -5.00
CA LEU A 133 -5.80 -2.49 -6.09
C LEU A 133 -6.85 -1.39 -6.26
N ALA A 134 -7.41 -0.90 -5.15
CA ALA A 134 -8.34 0.22 -5.15
C ALA A 134 -7.66 1.51 -5.67
N ALA A 135 -6.44 1.81 -5.24
CA ALA A 135 -5.68 2.96 -5.72
C ALA A 135 -5.42 2.88 -7.23
N ALA A 136 -5.03 1.70 -7.75
CA ALA A 136 -4.80 1.49 -9.17
C ALA A 136 -6.08 1.59 -10.00
N ALA A 137 -7.21 1.07 -9.49
CA ALA A 137 -8.51 1.15 -10.14
C ALA A 137 -9.06 2.59 -10.19
N MET A 138 -8.83 3.37 -9.10
CA MET A 138 -9.27 4.77 -9.01
C MET A 138 -8.36 5.75 -9.78
N SER A 139 -7.12 5.36 -10.04
CA SER A 139 -6.12 6.19 -10.73
C SER A 139 -5.37 5.37 -11.80
N PRO A 140 -6.05 4.97 -12.90
CA PRO A 140 -5.45 4.16 -13.94
C PRO A 140 -4.19 4.81 -14.53
N GLY A 141 -3.11 4.03 -14.66
CA GLY A 141 -1.83 4.51 -15.19
C GLY A 141 -0.94 5.26 -14.19
N LEU A 142 -1.37 5.43 -12.93
CA LEU A 142 -0.54 6.01 -11.88
C LEU A 142 0.67 5.12 -11.55
N PHE A 143 0.46 3.80 -11.56
CA PHE A 143 1.48 2.79 -11.35
C PHE A 143 1.84 2.09 -12.65
N SER A 144 3.12 1.76 -12.85
CA SER A 144 3.55 0.89 -13.94
C SER A 144 3.11 -0.54 -13.70
N ASP A 145 3.28 -1.00 -12.47
CA ASP A 145 2.92 -2.35 -12.07
C ASP A 145 2.63 -2.43 -10.55
N VAL A 146 1.75 -3.37 -10.19
CA VAL A 146 1.44 -3.72 -8.81
C VAL A 146 1.66 -5.22 -8.64
N LEU A 147 2.58 -5.59 -7.74
CA LEU A 147 2.93 -6.96 -7.41
C LEU A 147 2.35 -7.29 -6.04
N MET A 148 1.55 -8.34 -5.96
CA MET A 148 0.82 -8.72 -4.74
C MET A 148 1.23 -10.12 -4.32
N SER A 149 1.80 -10.27 -3.14
CA SER A 149 2.17 -11.55 -2.53
C SER A 149 1.29 -11.85 -1.32
N GLU A 150 1.13 -13.13 -0.99
CA GLU A 150 0.21 -13.60 0.07
C GLU A 150 -1.21 -13.01 -0.11
N ALA A 151 -1.62 -12.87 -1.35
CA ALA A 151 -2.81 -12.17 -1.77
C ALA A 151 -4.05 -13.09 -1.78
N ILE A 152 -5.24 -12.48 -1.74
CA ILE A 152 -6.50 -13.19 -2.00
C ILE A 152 -6.90 -13.03 -3.48
N GLY A 153 -7.47 -14.08 -4.05
CA GLY A 153 -7.97 -14.05 -5.43
C GLY A 153 -9.38 -13.48 -5.57
N SER A 154 -10.13 -13.41 -4.46
CA SER A 154 -11.50 -12.87 -4.41
C SER A 154 -11.83 -12.48 -2.98
N LEU A 155 -12.64 -11.44 -2.82
CA LEU A 155 -13.23 -11.03 -1.53
C LEU A 155 -14.15 -12.12 -0.94
N ARG A 156 -14.64 -13.04 -1.75
CA ARG A 156 -15.36 -14.23 -1.28
C ARG A 156 -14.58 -15.00 -0.22
N ARG A 157 -13.25 -14.95 -0.27
CA ARG A 157 -12.37 -15.56 0.75
C ARG A 157 -12.70 -15.11 2.16
N LEU A 158 -13.16 -13.88 2.36
CA LEU A 158 -13.57 -13.36 3.67
C LEU A 158 -14.84 -14.05 4.21
N LEU A 159 -15.66 -14.63 3.34
CA LEU A 159 -16.84 -15.40 3.69
C LEU A 159 -16.50 -16.89 3.91
N ASP A 160 -15.67 -17.46 3.02
CA ASP A 160 -15.30 -18.87 3.06
C ASP A 160 -14.34 -19.19 4.21
N ALA A 161 -13.47 -18.24 4.57
CA ALA A 161 -12.57 -18.30 5.73
C ALA A 161 -12.71 -16.99 6.51
N PRO A 162 -13.69 -16.91 7.42
CA PRO A 162 -14.02 -15.66 8.11
C PRO A 162 -12.81 -15.03 8.81
N VAL A 163 -12.65 -13.73 8.59
CA VAL A 163 -11.63 -12.90 9.22
C VAL A 163 -12.32 -12.01 10.25
N GLU A 164 -11.73 -11.89 11.43
CA GLU A 164 -12.23 -10.97 12.45
C GLU A 164 -12.18 -9.52 11.96
N TYR A 165 -13.27 -8.77 12.16
CA TYR A 165 -13.33 -7.34 11.81
C TYR A 165 -12.16 -6.55 12.45
N THR A 166 -11.80 -6.89 13.68
CA THR A 166 -10.71 -6.25 14.42
C THR A 166 -9.34 -6.44 13.76
N ALA A 167 -9.16 -7.49 12.98
CA ALA A 167 -7.90 -7.82 12.31
C ALA A 167 -7.73 -7.07 10.98
N ALA A 168 -8.83 -6.79 10.26
CA ALA A 168 -8.79 -6.20 8.93
C ALA A 168 -10.03 -5.32 8.64
N PRO A 169 -10.27 -4.27 9.44
CA PRO A 169 -11.51 -3.50 9.39
C PRO A 169 -11.76 -2.82 8.04
N GLU A 170 -10.72 -2.44 7.32
CA GLU A 170 -10.80 -1.82 5.99
C GLU A 170 -11.31 -2.74 4.90
N LEU A 171 -11.29 -4.06 5.10
CA LEU A 171 -11.83 -5.02 4.13
C LEU A 171 -13.36 -5.15 4.20
N PHE A 172 -13.97 -4.68 5.29
CA PHE A 172 -15.42 -4.76 5.52
C PHE A 172 -16.15 -3.51 4.99
N VAL A 173 -15.91 -3.19 3.72
CA VAL A 173 -16.59 -2.08 3.04
C VAL A 173 -17.97 -2.54 2.62
N LEU A 174 -19.02 -1.82 3.08
CA LEU A 174 -20.40 -2.11 2.75
C LEU A 174 -20.60 -2.15 1.22
N ASP A 175 -21.25 -3.20 0.74
CA ASP A 175 -21.57 -3.48 -0.65
C ASP A 175 -20.35 -3.64 -1.61
N LEU A 176 -19.11 -3.58 -1.11
CA LEU A 176 -17.93 -3.68 -1.99
C LEU A 176 -17.98 -4.97 -2.82
N TYR A 177 -18.08 -6.12 -2.17
CA TYR A 177 -18.09 -7.42 -2.86
C TYR A 177 -19.29 -7.61 -3.78
N ARG A 178 -20.41 -6.94 -3.50
CA ARG A 178 -21.60 -6.99 -4.35
C ARG A 178 -21.36 -6.37 -5.73
N HIS A 179 -20.55 -5.35 -5.80
CA HIS A 179 -20.33 -4.55 -7.02
C HIS A 179 -18.96 -4.76 -7.61
N PHE A 180 -17.94 -5.04 -6.79
CA PHE A 180 -16.56 -5.17 -7.17
C PHE A 180 -15.92 -6.35 -6.45
N ASP A 181 -15.13 -7.12 -7.20
CA ASP A 181 -14.24 -8.13 -6.66
C ASP A 181 -12.84 -7.86 -7.19
N VAL A 182 -11.86 -8.63 -6.75
CA VAL A 182 -10.46 -8.51 -7.13
C VAL A 182 -10.29 -8.47 -8.65
N GLU A 183 -11.00 -9.32 -9.39
CA GLU A 183 -10.90 -9.38 -10.86
C GLU A 183 -11.47 -8.13 -11.54
N SER A 184 -12.61 -7.62 -11.08
CA SER A 184 -13.20 -6.40 -11.64
C SER A 184 -12.35 -5.18 -11.36
N MET A 185 -11.80 -5.04 -10.15
CA MET A 185 -10.87 -3.95 -9.81
C MET A 185 -9.58 -4.04 -10.61
N ARG A 186 -9.06 -5.27 -10.84
CA ARG A 186 -7.92 -5.50 -11.71
C ARG A 186 -8.18 -5.03 -13.15
N ALA A 187 -9.36 -5.32 -13.68
CA ALA A 187 -9.74 -4.85 -15.02
C ALA A 187 -9.83 -3.32 -15.08
N MET A 188 -10.38 -2.68 -14.03
CA MET A 188 -10.47 -1.21 -13.93
C MET A 188 -9.10 -0.54 -13.81
N ALA A 189 -8.10 -1.22 -13.29
CA ALA A 189 -6.75 -0.68 -13.10
C ALA A 189 -5.94 -0.57 -14.41
N ALA A 190 -6.45 -1.07 -15.55
CA ALA A 190 -5.73 -0.95 -16.82
C ALA A 190 -5.38 0.52 -17.14
N PRO A 191 -4.17 0.83 -17.64
CA PRO A 191 -3.14 -0.07 -18.18
C PRO A 191 -2.12 -0.59 -17.15
N THR A 192 -2.31 -0.38 -15.85
CA THR A 192 -1.40 -0.88 -14.80
C THR A 192 -1.31 -2.41 -14.86
N ARG A 193 -0.09 -2.94 -14.87
CA ARG A 193 0.13 -4.40 -14.83
C ARG A 193 -0.06 -4.91 -13.41
N ILE A 194 -0.99 -5.84 -13.23
CA ILE A 194 -1.28 -6.44 -11.93
C ILE A 194 -0.83 -7.91 -11.92
N ALA A 195 0.09 -8.26 -11.02
CA ALA A 195 0.51 -9.63 -10.75
C ALA A 195 0.09 -10.04 -9.33
N ILE A 196 -0.64 -11.15 -9.23
CA ILE A 196 -1.17 -11.68 -7.96
C ILE A 196 -0.56 -13.05 -7.70
N HIS A 197 0.16 -13.18 -6.59
CA HIS A 197 0.68 -14.43 -6.07
C HIS A 197 -0.12 -14.79 -4.80
N GLN A 198 -1.04 -15.74 -4.92
CA GLN A 198 -1.91 -16.14 -3.82
C GLN A 198 -1.10 -16.80 -2.69
N ALA A 199 -1.56 -16.61 -1.46
CA ALA A 199 -1.10 -17.39 -0.33
C ALA A 199 -1.45 -18.87 -0.57
N LYS A 200 -0.49 -19.76 -0.28
CA LYS A 200 -0.69 -21.22 -0.34
C LYS A 200 -1.54 -21.70 0.81
#